data_d0d8b60614fcbb6360acad387272f504
#
_entry.id   d0d8b60614fcbb6360acad387272f504
#
_cell.length_a   1.000
_cell.length_b   1.000
_cell.length_c   1.000
_cell.angle_alpha   90.00
_cell.angle_beta   90.00
_cell.angle_gamma   90.00
#
_symmetry.space_group_name_H-M   'P 1'
#
loop_
_entity.id
_entity.type
_entity.pdbx_description
1 polymer ?
#
loop_
_entity_poly.entity_id
_entity_poly.type
_entity_poly.pdbx_seq_one_letter_code
_entity_poly.pdbx_strand_id
1 'polypeptide(L)'
;MTLEDRETDVPVYVWIEDLGISGYTDSESKFSMDISGLETGDGSFTGDVRVFYYVHNYLSQHSILNITGGRLASGQTDFDEDGMLLEPVVLEKLASFDVTCDDSWNRSQGDSLRVKMEISVMEHDISIFSNVKSIDHDYVPSGIMLYTVAQEEAYFDQNNIDYLNRFDLDSGLSITWTYWLGSEDITAPAGDYYIRPWFMILQDGVPDALFQSLGIEEMETISVNYLSIPIDIAQKSISLD
;
A
#
# COMPACT_ATOMS: atom_id res chain seq x y z
N MET A 1 16.39 2.80 8.63
CA MET A 1 15.45 1.74 8.23
C MET A 1 15.99 1.07 6.99
N THR A 2 15.76 -0.23 6.80
CA THR A 2 16.28 -0.97 5.64
C THR A 2 15.15 -1.85 5.13
N LEU A 3 14.87 -1.80 3.82
CA LEU A 3 14.06 -2.81 3.14
C LEU A 3 15.00 -3.94 2.72
N GLU A 4 14.63 -5.20 2.91
CA GLU A 4 15.30 -6.31 2.25
C GLU A 4 15.05 -6.19 0.75
N ASP A 5 16.07 -6.47 -0.07
CA ASP A 5 16.08 -6.27 -1.53
C ASP A 5 15.92 -4.80 -1.97
N ARG A 6 16.94 -3.99 -1.66
CA ARG A 6 17.02 -2.56 -1.99
C ARG A 6 17.19 -2.25 -3.49
N GLU A 7 16.30 -2.68 -4.33
CA GLU A 7 16.20 -2.12 -5.69
C GLU A 7 15.12 -1.03 -5.83
N THR A 8 14.42 -0.69 -4.73
CA THR A 8 13.27 0.20 -4.78
C THR A 8 13.43 1.43 -3.90
N ASP A 9 13.14 2.60 -4.48
CA ASP A 9 13.05 3.89 -3.78
C ASP A 9 11.67 4.10 -3.11
N VAL A 10 10.98 3.01 -2.71
CA VAL A 10 9.66 3.12 -2.11
C VAL A 10 9.78 3.67 -0.69
N PRO A 11 9.14 4.80 -0.38
CA PRO A 11 9.15 5.35 0.96
C PRO A 11 8.37 4.45 1.92
N VAL A 12 8.87 4.29 3.14
CA VAL A 12 8.16 3.57 4.20
C VAL A 12 7.21 4.53 4.90
N TYR A 13 5.96 4.15 5.04
CA TYR A 13 5.01 4.88 5.85
C TYR A 13 5.27 4.60 7.33
N VAL A 14 5.43 5.66 8.11
CA VAL A 14 5.65 5.59 9.56
C VAL A 14 4.44 6.23 10.24
N TRP A 15 3.81 5.50 11.15
CA TRP A 15 2.61 5.93 11.85
C TRP A 15 2.72 5.62 13.33
N ILE A 16 2.46 6.63 14.18
CA ILE A 16 2.44 6.50 15.62
C ILE A 16 0.99 6.27 16.07
N GLU A 17 0.74 5.07 16.59
CA GLU A 17 -0.57 4.67 17.09
C GLU A 17 -1.07 5.64 18.18
N ASP A 18 -2.37 5.88 18.20
CA ASP A 18 -3.08 6.75 19.17
C ASP A 18 -2.71 8.24 19.15
N LEU A 19 -1.65 8.64 18.45
CA LEU A 19 -1.23 10.05 18.41
C LEU A 19 -1.66 10.78 17.14
N GLY A 20 -2.09 10.03 16.10
CA GLY A 20 -2.46 10.61 14.81
C GLY A 20 -1.29 11.27 14.07
N ILE A 21 -0.06 10.91 14.44
CA ILE A 21 1.17 11.41 13.82
C ILE A 21 1.64 10.39 12.80
N SER A 22 1.90 10.84 11.57
CA SER A 22 2.37 9.98 10.51
C SER A 22 3.23 10.73 9.51
N GLY A 23 3.97 9.98 8.69
CA GLY A 23 4.78 10.51 7.62
C GLY A 23 5.46 9.40 6.82
N TYR A 24 6.28 9.81 5.86
CA TYR A 24 7.06 8.89 5.05
C TYR A 24 8.55 9.08 5.30
N THR A 25 9.32 8.03 5.10
CA THR A 25 10.78 8.15 5.05
C THR A 25 11.20 8.96 3.82
N ASP A 26 12.34 9.63 3.94
CA ASP A 26 13.01 10.28 2.81
C ASP A 26 13.77 9.27 1.93
N SER A 27 14.45 9.78 0.88
CA SER A 27 15.26 8.97 -0.03
C SER A 27 16.46 8.28 0.63
N GLU A 28 16.85 8.68 1.85
CA GLU A 28 17.88 8.02 2.65
C GLU A 28 17.29 7.00 3.63
N SER A 29 15.98 6.70 3.53
CA SER A 29 15.22 5.84 4.43
C SER A 29 15.20 6.35 5.89
N LYS A 30 15.23 7.67 6.07
CA LYS A 30 15.13 8.35 7.36
C LYS A 30 13.76 8.97 7.53
N PHE A 31 13.30 9.08 8.76
CA PHE A 31 12.11 9.85 9.11
C PHE A 31 12.36 10.74 10.33
N SER A 32 11.57 11.80 10.44
CA SER A 32 11.55 12.68 11.61
C SER A 32 10.10 13.06 11.88
N MET A 33 9.67 12.93 13.13
CA MET A 33 8.31 13.26 13.56
C MET A 33 8.36 14.18 14.78
N ASP A 34 7.53 15.22 14.78
CA ASP A 34 7.40 16.15 15.89
C ASP A 34 6.30 15.66 16.83
N ILE A 35 6.70 15.33 18.06
CA ILE A 35 5.80 14.92 19.14
C ILE A 35 5.64 16.00 20.23
N SER A 36 6.16 17.20 20.03
CA SER A 36 6.14 18.30 21.02
C SER A 36 4.72 18.73 21.42
N GLY A 37 3.73 18.49 20.56
CA GLY A 37 2.31 18.78 20.85
C GLY A 37 1.69 17.97 21.99
N LEU A 38 2.35 16.90 22.44
CA LEU A 38 1.85 16.02 23.52
C LEU A 38 2.01 16.59 24.93
N GLU A 39 2.79 17.68 25.08
CA GLU A 39 3.00 18.36 26.36
C GLU A 39 1.86 19.31 26.75
N THR A 40 0.94 19.63 25.81
CA THR A 40 -0.04 20.69 26.03
C THR A 40 -1.40 20.17 26.47
N GLY A 41 -1.77 20.39 27.72
CA GLY A 41 -3.12 20.18 28.26
C GLY A 41 -3.15 19.43 29.59
N ASP A 42 -4.33 19.42 30.24
CA ASP A 42 -4.61 18.73 31.50
C ASP A 42 -4.46 17.19 31.47
N GLY A 43 -3.93 16.64 30.38
CA GLY A 43 -3.75 15.22 30.14
C GLY A 43 -2.52 14.95 29.30
N SER A 44 -1.33 15.32 29.82
CA SER A 44 -0.09 14.89 29.18
C SER A 44 -0.10 13.36 29.04
N PHE A 45 0.01 12.88 27.80
CA PHE A 45 -0.01 11.46 27.50
C PHE A 45 1.09 10.71 28.28
N THR A 46 0.73 9.57 28.86
CA THR A 46 1.68 8.66 29.54
C THR A 46 1.33 7.23 29.16
N GLY A 47 2.25 6.55 28.57
CA GLY A 47 2.09 5.15 28.13
C GLY A 47 3.09 4.75 27.07
N ASP A 48 3.00 3.48 26.68
CA ASP A 48 3.71 2.94 25.54
C ASP A 48 2.83 3.08 24.30
N VAL A 49 3.41 3.55 23.20
CA VAL A 49 2.77 3.63 21.90
C VAL A 49 3.58 2.83 20.87
N ARG A 50 2.91 2.25 19.91
CA ARG A 50 3.57 1.57 18.81
C ARG A 50 3.85 2.56 17.68
N VAL A 51 5.06 2.48 17.14
CA VAL A 51 5.47 3.17 15.92
C VAL A 51 5.52 2.14 14.80
N PHE A 52 4.54 2.14 13.94
CA PHE A 52 4.44 1.20 12.82
C PHE A 52 5.27 1.67 11.63
N TYR A 53 5.87 0.69 10.95
CA TYR A 53 6.61 0.84 9.70
C TYR A 53 5.93 -0.02 8.64
N TYR A 54 5.43 0.61 7.59
CA TYR A 54 4.54 -0.05 6.65
C TYR A 54 4.92 0.21 5.19
N VAL A 55 5.05 -0.89 4.44
CA VAL A 55 5.01 -0.96 2.98
C VAL A 55 4.12 -2.15 2.65
N HIS A 56 3.19 -1.99 1.74
CA HIS A 56 2.06 -2.91 1.57
C HIS A 56 2.46 -4.36 1.31
N ASN A 57 3.52 -4.58 0.53
CA ASN A 57 4.02 -5.90 0.19
C ASN A 57 5.24 -6.34 1.02
N TYR A 58 5.42 -5.73 2.20
CA TYR A 58 6.40 -6.13 3.21
C TYR A 58 5.70 -6.42 4.53
N LEU A 59 6.29 -7.33 5.32
CA LEU A 59 5.81 -7.62 6.67
C LEU A 59 5.94 -6.36 7.53
N SER A 60 4.80 -5.86 8.02
CA SER A 60 4.76 -4.69 8.88
C SER A 60 5.54 -4.96 10.17
N GLN A 61 6.32 -3.98 10.59
CA GLN A 61 7.07 -3.99 11.85
C GLN A 61 6.62 -2.84 12.73
N HIS A 62 6.87 -2.94 14.02
CA HIS A 62 6.66 -1.82 14.93
C HIS A 62 7.74 -1.77 16.00
N SER A 63 7.96 -0.56 16.50
CA SER A 63 8.82 -0.26 17.66
C SER A 63 7.99 0.34 18.77
N ILE A 64 8.45 0.20 20.01
CA ILE A 64 7.78 0.76 21.19
C ILE A 64 8.42 2.09 21.56
N LEU A 65 7.60 3.12 21.68
CA LEU A 65 7.97 4.44 22.16
C LEU A 65 7.28 4.69 23.51
N ASN A 66 8.06 4.91 24.58
CA ASN A 66 7.51 5.24 25.89
C ASN A 66 7.41 6.75 26.07
N ILE A 67 6.24 7.22 26.47
CA ILE A 67 5.97 8.63 26.76
C ILE A 67 5.52 8.76 28.20
N THR A 68 6.13 9.66 28.95
CA THR A 68 5.74 9.99 30.31
C THR A 68 5.55 11.49 30.47
N GLY A 69 4.32 11.91 30.80
CA GLY A 69 3.99 13.32 30.95
C GLY A 69 4.20 14.14 29.67
N GLY A 70 3.91 13.54 28.50
CA GLY A 70 4.09 14.17 27.19
C GLY A 70 5.53 14.21 26.68
N ARG A 71 6.48 13.57 27.35
CA ARG A 71 7.91 13.54 26.99
C ARG A 71 8.40 12.11 26.79
N LEU A 72 9.41 11.97 25.94
CA LEU A 72 10.10 10.70 25.80
C LEU A 72 10.68 10.27 27.14
N ALA A 73 10.41 9.03 27.51
CA ALA A 73 10.97 8.43 28.72
C ALA A 73 12.10 7.48 28.35
N SER A 74 13.18 7.51 29.10
CA SER A 74 14.30 6.57 28.95
C SER A 74 13.97 5.20 29.53
N GLY A 75 14.36 4.12 28.85
CA GLY A 75 14.35 2.74 29.32
C GLY A 75 13.25 1.87 28.72
N GLN A 76 13.57 0.61 28.42
CA GLN A 76 12.72 -0.43 27.83
C GLN A 76 11.96 -0.02 26.55
N THR A 77 12.62 0.76 25.70
CA THR A 77 12.07 1.22 24.43
C THR A 77 13.06 0.95 23.31
N ASP A 78 12.58 0.98 22.08
CA ASP A 78 13.42 0.86 20.88
C ASP A 78 14.08 2.20 20.50
N PHE A 79 13.85 3.25 21.31
CA PHE A 79 14.36 4.59 21.10
C PHE A 79 15.23 5.04 22.29
N ASP A 80 16.23 5.87 22.02
CA ASP A 80 17.02 6.53 23.04
C ASP A 80 16.30 7.76 23.65
N GLU A 81 16.94 8.46 24.56
CA GLU A 81 16.38 9.65 25.24
C GLU A 81 16.19 10.84 24.30
N ASP A 82 16.87 10.85 23.16
CA ASP A 82 16.73 11.88 22.11
C ASP A 82 15.69 11.49 21.05
N GLY A 83 15.06 10.31 21.20
CA GLY A 83 14.05 9.79 20.27
C GLY A 83 14.63 9.17 19.00
N MET A 84 15.90 8.77 19.03
CA MET A 84 16.53 8.07 17.92
C MET A 84 16.30 6.56 18.07
N LEU A 85 15.96 5.88 16.97
CA LEU A 85 15.92 4.42 16.93
C LEU A 85 17.29 3.84 17.29
N LEU A 86 17.32 2.94 18.27
CA LEU A 86 18.54 2.26 18.74
C LEU A 86 19.08 1.29 17.69
N GLU A 87 18.20 0.64 16.94
CA GLU A 87 18.57 -0.27 15.86
C GLU A 87 17.74 0.03 14.58
N PRO A 88 18.30 -0.19 13.40
CA PRO A 88 17.56 -0.06 12.16
C PRO A 88 16.41 -1.07 12.08
N VAL A 89 15.23 -0.64 11.64
CA VAL A 89 14.13 -1.54 11.34
C VAL A 89 14.34 -2.14 9.95
N VAL A 90 14.21 -3.45 9.85
CA VAL A 90 14.28 -4.20 8.59
C VAL A 90 12.89 -4.72 8.27
N LEU A 91 12.37 -4.38 7.09
CA LEU A 91 11.11 -4.91 6.59
C LEU A 91 11.39 -6.06 5.64
N GLU A 92 10.78 -7.20 5.89
CA GLU A 92 10.88 -8.41 5.09
C GLU A 92 9.82 -8.41 3.99
N LYS A 93 10.22 -8.77 2.76
CA LYS A 93 9.32 -8.77 1.61
C LYS A 93 8.38 -9.97 1.66
N LEU A 94 7.07 -9.73 1.60
CA LEU A 94 6.03 -10.76 1.55
C LEU A 94 5.79 -11.28 0.13
N ALA A 95 5.75 -10.36 -0.84
CA ALA A 95 5.52 -10.71 -2.23
C ALA A 95 6.10 -9.66 -3.19
N SER A 96 6.48 -10.12 -4.38
CA SER A 96 6.80 -9.27 -5.53
C SER A 96 5.62 -9.24 -6.49
N PHE A 97 5.44 -8.09 -7.13
CA PHE A 97 4.41 -7.87 -8.13
C PHE A 97 5.04 -7.27 -9.39
N ASP A 98 4.82 -7.90 -10.53
CA ASP A 98 5.22 -7.36 -11.83
C ASP A 98 4.00 -7.18 -12.72
N VAL A 99 3.81 -5.95 -13.23
CA VAL A 99 2.65 -5.58 -14.05
C VAL A 99 3.08 -5.35 -15.49
N THR A 100 2.45 -6.06 -16.40
CA THR A 100 2.70 -5.97 -17.83
C THR A 100 1.42 -5.75 -18.61
N CYS A 101 1.48 -4.90 -19.62
CA CYS A 101 0.41 -4.67 -20.61
C CYS A 101 1.00 -4.07 -21.87
N ASP A 102 0.18 -3.88 -22.90
CA ASP A 102 0.56 -3.13 -24.09
C ASP A 102 0.84 -1.66 -23.72
N ASP A 103 1.74 -1.00 -24.47
CA ASP A 103 2.13 0.38 -24.21
C ASP A 103 1.05 1.41 -24.64
N SER A 104 0.09 0.98 -25.45
CA SER A 104 -1.02 1.82 -25.90
C SER A 104 -2.32 1.03 -25.98
N TRP A 105 -3.43 1.73 -25.77
CA TRP A 105 -4.77 1.16 -25.85
C TRP A 105 -5.69 2.04 -26.70
N ASN A 106 -6.11 1.49 -27.85
CA ASN A 106 -7.00 2.16 -28.80
C ASN A 106 -8.45 1.81 -28.50
N ARG A 107 -9.09 2.61 -27.66
CA ARG A 107 -10.50 2.42 -27.26
C ARG A 107 -11.47 2.76 -28.38
N SER A 108 -11.10 3.71 -29.24
CA SER A 108 -11.95 4.15 -30.36
C SER A 108 -12.20 3.03 -31.38
N GLN A 109 -11.32 2.04 -31.43
CA GLN A 109 -11.49 0.83 -32.25
C GLN A 109 -12.22 -0.31 -31.54
N GLY A 110 -12.58 -0.13 -30.26
CA GLY A 110 -13.25 -1.15 -29.46
C GLY A 110 -12.30 -2.26 -28.98
N ASP A 111 -11.00 -2.00 -28.97
CA ASP A 111 -10.01 -2.95 -28.48
C ASP A 111 -10.17 -3.15 -26.95
N SER A 112 -9.83 -4.34 -26.49
CA SER A 112 -9.73 -4.64 -25.06
C SER A 112 -8.27 -4.57 -24.62
N LEU A 113 -8.02 -3.93 -23.48
CA LEU A 113 -6.71 -3.95 -22.84
C LEU A 113 -6.57 -5.18 -21.98
N ARG A 114 -5.45 -5.85 -22.11
CA ARG A 114 -5.06 -6.99 -21.26
C ARG A 114 -3.92 -6.56 -20.34
N VAL A 115 -4.18 -6.59 -19.04
CA VAL A 115 -3.16 -6.34 -18.02
C VAL A 115 -2.87 -7.64 -17.30
N LYS A 116 -1.61 -8.01 -17.19
CA LYS A 116 -1.16 -9.15 -16.41
C LYS A 116 -0.41 -8.66 -15.17
N MET A 117 -0.68 -9.29 -14.04
CA MET A 117 0.08 -9.12 -12.81
C MET A 117 0.63 -10.48 -12.40
N GLU A 118 1.95 -10.60 -12.40
CA GLU A 118 2.65 -11.75 -11.84
C GLU A 118 2.86 -11.50 -10.35
N ILE A 119 2.48 -12.48 -9.53
CA ILE A 119 2.61 -12.43 -8.08
C ILE A 119 3.55 -13.55 -7.69
N SER A 120 4.66 -13.22 -7.03
CA SER A 120 5.59 -14.19 -6.45
C SER A 120 5.61 -14.02 -4.94
N VAL A 121 5.05 -15.01 -4.25
CA VAL A 121 4.99 -15.06 -2.78
C VAL A 121 6.34 -15.51 -2.25
N MET A 122 6.86 -14.79 -1.25
CA MET A 122 8.17 -15.06 -0.64
C MET A 122 8.09 -16.16 0.42
N GLU A 123 8.68 -15.96 1.57
CA GLU A 123 8.84 -16.98 2.62
C GLU A 123 7.58 -17.21 3.47
N HIS A 124 6.61 -16.29 3.44
CA HIS A 124 5.38 -16.35 4.24
C HIS A 124 4.15 -16.56 3.38
N ASP A 125 3.21 -17.36 3.87
CA ASP A 125 1.87 -17.42 3.27
C ASP A 125 1.20 -16.05 3.40
N ILE A 126 0.47 -15.64 2.37
CA ILE A 126 -0.23 -14.36 2.35
C ILE A 126 -1.70 -14.54 1.98
N SER A 127 -2.52 -13.63 2.44
CA SER A 127 -3.90 -13.49 1.99
C SER A 127 -4.05 -12.16 1.26
N ILE A 128 -4.66 -12.20 0.07
CA ILE A 128 -4.91 -11.01 -0.73
C ILE A 128 -6.41 -10.85 -0.93
N PHE A 129 -6.95 -9.67 -0.62
CA PHE A 129 -8.24 -9.24 -1.13
C PHE A 129 -8.07 -8.60 -2.49
N SER A 130 -8.91 -8.99 -3.44
CA SER A 130 -9.04 -8.32 -4.74
C SER A 130 -10.48 -8.35 -5.18
N ASN A 131 -10.88 -7.35 -5.94
CA ASN A 131 -12.16 -7.42 -6.64
C ASN A 131 -12.10 -8.49 -7.72
N VAL A 132 -13.22 -9.14 -7.94
CA VAL A 132 -13.39 -10.14 -8.98
C VAL A 132 -14.66 -9.85 -9.76
N LYS A 133 -14.65 -10.22 -11.03
CA LYS A 133 -15.83 -10.26 -11.88
C LYS A 133 -16.13 -11.68 -12.32
N SER A 134 -17.40 -12.00 -12.52
CA SER A 134 -17.81 -13.27 -13.07
C SER A 134 -17.77 -13.23 -14.61
N ILE A 135 -17.01 -14.14 -15.21
CA ILE A 135 -16.97 -14.35 -16.66
C ILE A 135 -17.22 -15.83 -16.90
N ASP A 136 -18.32 -16.18 -17.59
CA ASP A 136 -18.66 -17.56 -17.95
C ASP A 136 -18.63 -18.56 -16.77
N HIS A 137 -19.08 -18.12 -15.60
CA HIS A 137 -19.09 -18.87 -14.32
C HIS A 137 -17.73 -18.97 -13.59
N ASP A 138 -16.67 -18.39 -14.13
CA ASP A 138 -15.39 -18.24 -13.43
C ASP A 138 -15.27 -16.84 -12.84
N TYR A 139 -14.52 -16.74 -11.72
CA TYR A 139 -14.17 -15.45 -11.12
C TYR A 139 -12.76 -15.07 -11.55
N VAL A 140 -12.65 -13.92 -12.22
CA VAL A 140 -11.36 -13.36 -12.63
C VAL A 140 -11.07 -12.09 -11.84
N PRO A 141 -9.81 -11.80 -11.51
CA PRO A 141 -9.44 -10.55 -10.86
C PRO A 141 -9.90 -9.33 -11.67
N SER A 142 -10.41 -8.33 -10.98
CA SER A 142 -10.84 -7.05 -11.53
C SER A 142 -10.36 -5.91 -10.62
N GLY A 143 -10.60 -4.66 -11.03
CA GLY A 143 -10.12 -3.52 -10.26
C GLY A 143 -8.77 -3.03 -10.78
N ILE A 144 -8.80 -2.36 -11.92
CA ILE A 144 -7.65 -1.63 -12.46
C ILE A 144 -7.86 -0.14 -12.20
N MET A 145 -6.79 0.51 -11.79
CA MET A 145 -6.69 1.94 -11.64
C MET A 145 -5.75 2.51 -12.70
N LEU A 146 -6.20 3.52 -13.42
CA LEU A 146 -5.36 4.39 -14.25
C LEU A 146 -5.17 5.71 -13.50
N TYR A 147 -3.95 6.21 -13.40
CA TYR A 147 -3.69 7.47 -12.70
C TYR A 147 -2.61 8.28 -13.41
N THR A 148 -2.69 9.61 -13.26
CA THR A 148 -1.69 10.54 -13.81
C THR A 148 -0.39 10.49 -12.99
N VAL A 149 0.70 10.96 -13.57
CA VAL A 149 2.02 11.04 -12.91
C VAL A 149 1.95 11.81 -11.57
N ALA A 150 1.15 12.86 -11.52
CA ALA A 150 0.95 13.67 -10.32
C ALA A 150 0.03 13.01 -9.28
N GLN A 151 -0.59 11.86 -9.61
CA GLN A 151 -1.61 11.17 -8.78
C GLN A 151 -2.82 12.06 -8.41
N GLU A 152 -3.02 13.15 -9.14
CA GLU A 152 -4.13 14.08 -8.90
C GLU A 152 -5.45 13.56 -9.46
N GLU A 153 -5.37 12.72 -10.50
CA GLU A 153 -6.53 12.12 -11.16
C GLU A 153 -6.35 10.60 -11.22
N ALA A 154 -7.40 9.89 -10.87
CA ALA A 154 -7.45 8.44 -10.97
C ALA A 154 -8.80 7.99 -11.54
N TYR A 155 -8.77 7.01 -12.42
CA TYR A 155 -9.91 6.42 -13.09
C TYR A 155 -9.94 4.93 -12.80
N PHE A 156 -11.11 4.43 -12.42
CA PHE A 156 -11.29 3.04 -12.00
C PHE A 156 -12.16 2.31 -13.00
N ASP A 157 -11.96 1.01 -13.11
CA ASP A 157 -12.90 0.10 -13.73
C ASP A 157 -14.21 0.08 -12.91
N GLN A 158 -15.21 0.84 -13.36
CA GLN A 158 -16.48 1.05 -12.63
C GLN A 158 -17.48 -0.07 -12.82
N ASN A 159 -17.34 -0.87 -13.88
CA ASN A 159 -18.35 -1.85 -14.28
C ASN A 159 -18.13 -3.26 -13.68
N ASN A 160 -17.08 -3.45 -12.92
CA ASN A 160 -16.62 -4.77 -12.54
C ASN A 160 -16.37 -4.95 -11.02
N ILE A 161 -17.00 -4.13 -10.19
CA ILE A 161 -16.91 -4.23 -8.73
C ILE A 161 -18.11 -5.04 -8.21
N ASP A 162 -18.18 -6.31 -8.57
CA ASP A 162 -19.33 -7.12 -8.13
C ASP A 162 -19.04 -7.85 -6.80
N TYR A 163 -17.81 -8.31 -6.61
CA TYR A 163 -17.47 -9.10 -5.43
C TYR A 163 -16.01 -8.86 -5.00
N LEU A 164 -15.84 -8.70 -3.69
CA LEU A 164 -14.54 -8.83 -3.06
C LEU A 164 -14.27 -10.31 -2.75
N ASN A 165 -13.14 -10.82 -3.17
CA ASN A 165 -12.73 -12.18 -2.88
C ASN A 165 -11.38 -12.21 -2.16
N ARG A 166 -11.22 -13.17 -1.26
CA ARG A 166 -9.97 -13.47 -0.58
C ARG A 166 -9.29 -14.64 -1.26
N PHE A 167 -8.01 -14.46 -1.53
CA PHE A 167 -7.11 -15.47 -2.08
C PHE A 167 -6.03 -15.76 -1.06
N ASP A 168 -5.98 -16.99 -0.58
CA ASP A 168 -4.90 -17.46 0.29
C ASP A 168 -3.82 -18.09 -0.60
N LEU A 169 -2.60 -17.58 -0.53
CA LEU A 169 -1.48 -17.96 -1.38
C LEU A 169 -0.34 -18.49 -0.51
N ASP A 170 0.10 -19.70 -0.81
CA ASP A 170 1.18 -20.37 -0.10
C ASP A 170 2.54 -19.73 -0.42
N SER A 171 3.46 -19.78 0.51
CA SER A 171 4.83 -19.36 0.34
C SER A 171 5.53 -20.08 -0.83
N GLY A 172 6.33 -19.33 -1.59
CA GLY A 172 7.02 -19.84 -2.78
C GLY A 172 6.12 -20.00 -4.01
N LEU A 173 4.82 -19.66 -3.92
CA LEU A 173 3.90 -19.72 -5.05
C LEU A 173 4.17 -18.56 -6.02
N SER A 174 4.14 -18.87 -7.33
CA SER A 174 4.06 -17.86 -8.39
C SER A 174 2.81 -18.07 -9.21
N ILE A 175 1.99 -17.02 -9.33
CA ILE A 175 0.75 -17.02 -10.10
C ILE A 175 0.67 -15.79 -10.99
N THR A 176 -0.15 -15.89 -12.05
CA THR A 176 -0.45 -14.75 -12.93
C THR A 176 -1.94 -14.46 -12.88
N TRP A 177 -2.30 -13.24 -12.51
CA TRP A 177 -3.63 -12.70 -12.67
C TRP A 177 -3.73 -11.95 -13.99
N THR A 178 -4.85 -12.10 -14.68
CA THR A 178 -5.10 -11.40 -15.93
C THR A 178 -6.38 -10.58 -15.79
N TYR A 179 -6.25 -9.30 -16.00
CA TYR A 179 -7.34 -8.34 -16.00
C TYR A 179 -7.70 -8.02 -17.46
N TRP A 180 -8.97 -7.94 -17.76
CA TRP A 180 -9.47 -7.54 -19.06
C TRP A 180 -10.32 -6.31 -18.91
N LEU A 181 -9.95 -5.25 -19.64
CA LEU A 181 -10.65 -3.98 -19.66
C LEU A 181 -11.24 -3.77 -21.05
N GLY A 182 -12.55 -3.66 -21.15
CA GLY A 182 -13.22 -3.21 -22.36
C GLY A 182 -13.13 -1.69 -22.50
N SER A 183 -13.36 -1.19 -23.70
CA SER A 183 -13.31 0.25 -23.99
C SER A 183 -14.29 1.08 -23.16
N GLU A 184 -15.34 0.46 -22.62
CA GLU A 184 -16.38 1.09 -21.79
C GLU A 184 -16.14 0.96 -20.27
N ASP A 185 -15.13 0.17 -19.86
CA ASP A 185 -14.90 -0.11 -18.44
C ASP A 185 -14.28 1.07 -17.70
N ILE A 186 -13.50 1.90 -18.39
CA ILE A 186 -12.84 3.08 -17.83
C ILE A 186 -13.11 4.32 -18.68
N THR A 187 -13.53 5.40 -18.03
CA THR A 187 -13.88 6.67 -18.69
C THR A 187 -12.76 7.71 -18.69
N ALA A 188 -11.49 7.30 -18.54
CA ALA A 188 -10.35 8.20 -18.58
C ALA A 188 -10.27 8.95 -19.92
N PRO A 189 -9.92 10.26 -19.98
CA PRO A 189 -9.61 10.97 -21.21
C PRO A 189 -8.44 10.34 -21.98
N ALA A 190 -8.24 10.74 -23.24
CA ALA A 190 -7.02 10.41 -23.97
C ALA A 190 -5.80 11.04 -23.29
N GLY A 191 -4.71 10.30 -23.17
CA GLY A 191 -3.51 10.75 -22.45
C GLY A 191 -2.63 9.62 -21.97
N ASP A 192 -1.58 9.99 -21.23
CA ASP A 192 -0.62 9.05 -20.66
C ASP A 192 -0.94 8.80 -19.18
N TYR A 193 -0.99 7.54 -18.81
CA TYR A 193 -1.35 7.07 -17.48
C TYR A 193 -0.37 6.02 -16.99
N TYR A 194 -0.33 5.86 -15.67
CA TYR A 194 0.18 4.66 -15.03
C TYR A 194 -0.95 3.70 -14.71
N ILE A 195 -0.65 2.40 -14.72
CA ILE A 195 -1.58 1.33 -14.36
C ILE A 195 -1.21 0.79 -13.00
N ARG A 196 -2.23 0.62 -12.15
CA ARG A 196 -2.10 -0.07 -10.86
C ARG A 196 -3.28 -1.01 -10.65
N PRO A 197 -3.06 -2.34 -10.59
CA PRO A 197 -4.06 -3.26 -10.10
C PRO A 197 -4.40 -2.96 -8.65
N TRP A 198 -5.67 -3.04 -8.31
CA TRP A 198 -6.12 -2.89 -6.93
C TRP A 198 -6.13 -4.25 -6.22
N PHE A 199 -5.48 -4.31 -5.10
CA PHE A 199 -5.50 -5.45 -4.18
C PHE A 199 -5.04 -5.01 -2.79
N MET A 200 -5.45 -5.77 -1.76
CA MET A 200 -5.03 -5.53 -0.39
C MET A 200 -4.44 -6.80 0.21
N ILE A 201 -3.18 -6.72 0.65
CA ILE A 201 -2.54 -7.81 1.40
C ILE A 201 -2.97 -7.69 2.86
N LEU A 202 -3.57 -8.76 3.37
CA LEU A 202 -3.95 -8.84 4.77
C LEU A 202 -2.74 -9.22 5.61
N GLN A 203 -2.50 -8.45 6.64
CA GLN A 203 -1.43 -8.70 7.60
C GLN A 203 -2.01 -8.68 9.02
N ASP A 204 -1.76 -9.75 9.76
CA ASP A 204 -2.14 -9.80 11.17
C ASP A 204 -1.38 -8.74 11.97
N GLY A 205 -2.11 -8.05 12.84
CA GLY A 205 -1.52 -7.05 13.73
C GLY A 205 -1.33 -5.65 13.14
N VAL A 206 -1.66 -5.43 11.87
CA VAL A 206 -1.78 -4.08 11.29
C VAL A 206 -3.16 -3.52 11.64
N PRO A 207 -3.27 -2.42 12.42
CA PRO A 207 -4.56 -1.89 12.82
C PRO A 207 -5.25 -1.14 11.68
N ASP A 208 -6.58 -1.21 11.64
CA ASP A 208 -7.40 -0.47 10.66
C ASP A 208 -7.14 1.05 10.71
N ALA A 209 -6.82 1.57 11.90
CA ALA A 209 -6.49 2.98 12.08
C ALA A 209 -5.25 3.43 11.29
N LEU A 210 -4.32 2.52 10.97
CA LEU A 210 -3.20 2.81 10.08
C LEU A 210 -3.72 3.11 8.66
N PHE A 211 -4.65 2.31 8.14
CA PHE A 211 -5.24 2.55 6.82
C PHE A 211 -6.10 3.82 6.81
N GLN A 212 -6.84 4.07 7.90
CA GLN A 212 -7.61 5.31 8.05
C GLN A 212 -6.69 6.54 8.05
N SER A 213 -5.50 6.46 8.62
CA SER A 213 -4.50 7.54 8.57
C SER A 213 -3.94 7.80 7.15
N LEU A 214 -4.04 6.82 6.24
CA LEU A 214 -3.77 6.95 4.80
C LEU A 214 -4.98 7.44 4.00
N GLY A 215 -6.11 7.73 4.68
CA GLY A 215 -7.36 8.16 4.06
C GLY A 215 -8.22 7.01 3.50
N ILE A 216 -7.92 5.76 3.88
CA ILE A 216 -8.67 4.58 3.47
C ILE A 216 -9.64 4.25 4.60
N GLU A 217 -10.90 4.64 4.43
CA GLU A 217 -11.95 4.40 5.44
C GLU A 217 -12.37 2.92 5.48
N GLU A 218 -12.46 2.30 4.30
CA GLU A 218 -12.85 0.90 4.13
C GLU A 218 -11.85 0.23 3.15
N MET A 219 -11.16 -0.81 3.61
CA MET A 219 -10.18 -1.55 2.78
C MET A 219 -10.80 -2.23 1.56
N GLU A 220 -12.11 -2.40 1.56
CA GLU A 220 -12.89 -3.07 0.51
C GLU A 220 -13.27 -2.14 -0.63
N THR A 221 -13.10 -0.83 -0.45
CA THR A 221 -13.52 0.18 -1.43
C THR A 221 -12.36 0.72 -2.23
N ILE A 222 -12.44 0.60 -3.57
CA ILE A 222 -11.46 1.25 -4.45
C ILE A 222 -11.65 2.77 -4.36
N SER A 223 -10.58 3.45 -3.98
CA SER A 223 -10.55 4.91 -3.94
C SER A 223 -9.20 5.44 -4.42
N VAL A 224 -9.13 6.73 -4.74
CA VAL A 224 -7.85 7.39 -5.09
C VAL A 224 -6.83 7.31 -3.95
N ASN A 225 -7.30 7.22 -2.70
CA ASN A 225 -6.45 7.11 -1.52
C ASN A 225 -5.62 5.80 -1.50
N TYR A 226 -6.02 4.78 -2.27
CA TYR A 226 -5.19 3.60 -2.48
C TYR A 226 -3.80 3.93 -3.04
N LEU A 227 -3.67 5.02 -3.81
CA LEU A 227 -2.38 5.49 -4.31
C LEU A 227 -1.45 6.01 -3.20
N SER A 228 -1.99 6.36 -2.04
CA SER A 228 -1.21 6.76 -0.86
C SER A 228 -0.55 5.56 -0.15
N ILE A 229 -0.99 4.33 -0.42
CA ILE A 229 -0.35 3.14 0.16
C ILE A 229 1.03 2.96 -0.48
N PRO A 230 2.11 2.98 0.30
CA PRO A 230 3.43 2.64 -0.23
C PRO A 230 3.45 1.16 -0.60
N ILE A 231 3.75 0.87 -1.85
CA ILE A 231 3.87 -0.48 -2.37
C ILE A 231 5.04 -0.56 -3.34
N ASP A 232 5.84 -1.59 -3.17
CA ASP A 232 6.95 -1.90 -4.06
C ASP A 232 6.44 -2.68 -5.28
N ILE A 233 6.04 -1.92 -6.30
CA ILE A 233 5.55 -2.42 -7.58
C ILE A 233 6.09 -1.52 -8.70
N ALA A 234 6.65 -2.13 -9.73
CA ALA A 234 7.14 -1.37 -10.88
C ALA A 234 5.97 -0.64 -11.56
N GLN A 235 6.15 0.66 -11.79
CA GLN A 235 5.16 1.46 -12.49
C GLN A 235 5.13 1.08 -13.97
N LYS A 236 3.94 0.73 -14.48
CA LYS A 236 3.71 0.47 -15.89
C LYS A 236 2.90 1.62 -16.49
N SER A 237 3.45 2.27 -17.52
CA SER A 237 2.77 3.35 -18.25
C SER A 237 2.00 2.81 -19.46
N ILE A 238 0.93 3.55 -19.82
CA ILE A 238 0.12 3.30 -21.01
C ILE A 238 -0.38 4.62 -21.59
N SER A 239 -0.47 4.69 -22.92
CA SER A 239 -1.10 5.79 -23.64
C SER A 239 -2.49 5.39 -24.11
N LEU A 240 -3.49 6.25 -23.84
CA LEU A 240 -4.88 6.11 -24.30
C LEU A 240 -5.16 7.09 -25.43
N ASP A 241 -5.87 6.63 -26.47
CA ASP A 241 -6.34 7.45 -27.59
C ASP A 241 -7.76 7.99 -27.39
#